data_2ee31e00848d7f5525ef91ff719c840e
#
_entry.id   2ee31e00848d7f5525ef91ff719c840e
#
_cell.length_a   1.000
_cell.length_b   1.000
_cell.length_c   1.000
_cell.angle_alpha   90.00
_cell.angle_beta   90.00
_cell.angle_gamma   90.00
#
_symmetry.space_group_name_H-M   'P 1'
#
loop_
_entity.id
_entity.type
_entity.pdbx_description
1 polymer ?
#
loop_
_entity_poly.entity_id
_entity_poly.type
_entity_poly.pdbx_seq_one_letter_code
_entity_poly.pdbx_strand_id
1 'polypeptide(L)'
;MKGRHIGIRKRLALKIFKGMYDGVVERHNLRTLFWECTLRCNLRCRHCGSDCRTDVSERDMPLADFLKVLDTEITPNVNPADVLIIFSGGEVLVRKDLEEAGREVTRRGYMWGMVTNGLSLTRERLHSLVDAGLRSVSVSFDGFADVHNDIRQHTESFERARKAIGYIREVEGLAYDVITCVTPAMIDRLEEWKEYLISEGISHWRIFSVFPAGRAKRDERLNLSPEQFRYLMEFIRKTRKEGRINLSYACEGFLGGYETEVRDHFYMCNAGVTVASIRVNGDISGCTSVRGNYAQGNIYRDSFWDVWQNR
;
A
#
# COMPACT_ATOMS: atom_id res chain seq x y z
N MET A 1 8.13 31.36 8.20
CA MET A 1 8.09 30.44 9.37
C MET A 1 9.27 29.47 9.26
N LYS A 2 10.14 29.38 10.28
CA LYS A 2 11.33 28.50 10.26
C LYS A 2 10.89 27.04 10.29
N GLY A 3 11.32 26.25 9.30
CA GLY A 3 11.11 24.81 9.29
C GLY A 3 11.76 24.15 10.54
N ARG A 4 11.23 23.00 10.97
CA ARG A 4 11.81 22.25 12.09
C ARG A 4 13.22 21.78 11.72
N HIS A 5 14.23 22.35 12.39
CA HIS A 5 15.61 21.95 12.18
C HIS A 5 15.89 20.56 12.78
N ILE A 6 16.66 19.77 12.05
CA ILE A 6 17.17 18.48 12.55
C ILE A 6 18.24 18.75 13.59
N GLY A 7 17.98 18.38 14.86
CA GLY A 7 18.94 18.53 15.95
C GLY A 7 20.16 17.58 15.80
N ILE A 8 21.23 17.86 16.55
CA ILE A 8 22.52 17.13 16.47
C ILE A 8 22.34 15.62 16.68
N ARG A 9 21.54 15.21 17.69
CA ARG A 9 21.26 13.78 17.95
C ARG A 9 20.60 13.09 16.76
N LYS A 10 19.59 13.75 16.14
CA LYS A 10 18.89 13.20 14.97
C LYS A 10 19.79 13.18 13.72
N ARG A 11 20.73 14.13 13.57
CA ARG A 11 21.73 14.12 12.49
C ARG A 11 22.69 12.94 12.64
N LEU A 12 23.15 12.65 13.88
CA LEU A 12 24.00 11.50 14.13
C LEU A 12 23.27 10.18 13.86
N ALA A 13 22.02 10.05 14.34
CA ALA A 13 21.19 8.89 14.07
C ALA A 13 20.93 8.70 12.57
N LEU A 14 20.69 9.78 11.82
CA LEU A 14 20.52 9.73 10.36
C LEU A 14 21.82 9.25 9.66
N LYS A 15 23.00 9.66 10.15
CA LYS A 15 24.28 9.20 9.58
C LYS A 15 24.48 7.70 9.80
N ILE A 16 24.17 7.20 11.00
CA ILE A 16 24.21 5.75 11.31
C ILE A 16 23.22 5.00 10.44
N PHE A 17 21.98 5.49 10.37
CA PHE A 17 20.93 4.89 9.56
C PHE A 17 21.30 4.84 8.06
N LYS A 18 21.95 5.89 7.54
CA LYS A 18 22.46 5.89 6.16
C LYS A 18 23.45 4.76 5.93
N GLY A 19 24.43 4.56 6.82
CA GLY A 19 25.37 3.45 6.68
C GLY A 19 24.71 2.07 6.75
N MET A 20 23.70 1.91 7.61
CA MET A 20 22.88 0.68 7.63
C MET A 20 22.11 0.47 6.31
N TYR A 21 21.58 1.55 5.76
CA TYR A 21 20.83 1.51 4.49
C TYR A 21 21.75 1.23 3.31
N ASP A 22 22.94 1.80 3.26
CA ASP A 22 23.95 1.48 2.24
C ASP A 22 24.18 -0.04 2.19
N GLY A 23 24.29 -0.72 3.34
CA GLY A 23 24.38 -2.18 3.41
C GLY A 23 23.10 -2.92 2.98
N VAL A 24 21.91 -2.31 3.06
CA VAL A 24 20.67 -2.87 2.49
C VAL A 24 20.70 -2.77 0.96
N VAL A 25 21.13 -1.62 0.43
CA VAL A 25 21.30 -1.40 -1.01
C VAL A 25 22.30 -2.38 -1.61
N GLU A 26 23.45 -2.57 -0.95
CA GLU A 26 24.49 -3.52 -1.41
C GLU A 26 23.99 -4.97 -1.47
N ARG A 27 23.22 -5.40 -0.45
CA ARG A 27 22.65 -6.77 -0.45
C ARG A 27 21.56 -6.96 -1.49
N HIS A 28 20.81 -5.91 -1.82
CA HIS A 28 19.79 -5.86 -2.85
C HIS A 28 18.81 -7.05 -2.82
N ASN A 29 18.43 -7.50 -1.62
CA ASN A 29 17.57 -8.65 -1.46
C ASN A 29 16.10 -8.28 -1.75
N LEU A 30 15.45 -8.98 -2.63
CA LEU A 30 13.99 -8.87 -2.84
C LEU A 30 13.27 -9.31 -1.57
N ARG A 31 12.44 -8.43 -0.99
CA ARG A 31 11.64 -8.67 0.23
C ARG A 31 10.15 -8.52 -0.01
N THR A 32 9.77 -7.69 -0.97
CA THR A 32 8.37 -7.50 -1.32
C THR A 32 8.21 -7.46 -2.84
N LEU A 33 7.33 -8.29 -3.35
CA LEU A 33 6.93 -8.28 -4.75
C LEU A 33 5.46 -7.87 -4.86
N PHE A 34 5.19 -6.73 -5.46
CA PHE A 34 3.83 -6.36 -5.81
C PHE A 34 3.43 -7.01 -7.14
N TRP A 35 2.31 -7.67 -7.14
CA TRP A 35 1.64 -8.09 -8.36
C TRP A 35 0.41 -7.21 -8.59
N GLU A 36 0.51 -6.31 -9.58
CA GLU A 36 -0.66 -5.58 -10.07
C GLU A 36 -1.46 -6.50 -10.97
N CYS A 37 -2.30 -7.30 -10.36
CA CYS A 37 -2.96 -8.43 -11.05
C CYS A 37 -4.13 -8.01 -11.94
N THR A 38 -4.66 -6.79 -11.76
CA THR A 38 -5.79 -6.23 -12.54
C THR A 38 -5.82 -4.71 -12.45
N LEU A 39 -6.31 -4.04 -13.47
CA LEU A 39 -6.72 -2.61 -13.41
C LEU A 39 -8.23 -2.44 -13.30
N ARG A 40 -8.99 -3.53 -13.40
CA ARG A 40 -10.44 -3.47 -13.14
C ARG A 40 -10.71 -3.14 -11.68
N CYS A 41 -11.67 -2.27 -11.44
CA CYS A 41 -12.09 -1.87 -10.10
C CYS A 41 -13.59 -1.67 -10.08
N ASN A 42 -14.23 -2.06 -8.99
CA ASN A 42 -15.65 -1.85 -8.73
C ASN A 42 -15.97 -0.43 -8.20
N LEU A 43 -14.94 0.44 -8.09
CA LEU A 43 -15.06 1.85 -7.70
C LEU A 43 -14.40 2.77 -8.73
N ARG A 44 -14.77 4.07 -8.68
CA ARG A 44 -14.19 5.12 -9.51
C ARG A 44 -13.69 6.29 -8.67
N CYS A 45 -12.83 5.99 -7.70
CA CYS A 45 -12.34 6.95 -6.71
C CYS A 45 -11.69 8.18 -7.36
N ARG A 46 -12.02 9.38 -6.85
CA ARG A 46 -11.49 10.67 -7.36
C ARG A 46 -9.97 10.77 -7.23
N HIS A 47 -9.41 10.22 -6.16
CA HIS A 47 -7.97 10.24 -5.84
C HIS A 47 -7.16 9.07 -6.42
N CYS A 48 -7.73 8.25 -7.30
CA CYS A 48 -7.03 7.06 -7.83
C CYS A 48 -5.84 7.45 -8.71
N GLY A 49 -4.63 7.14 -8.25
CA GLY A 49 -3.38 7.38 -8.97
C GLY A 49 -3.18 6.47 -10.18
N SER A 50 -3.85 5.32 -10.25
CA SER A 50 -3.76 4.35 -11.35
C SER A 50 -4.89 4.44 -12.37
N ASP A 51 -5.85 5.36 -12.18
CA ASP A 51 -7.04 5.53 -13.03
C ASP A 51 -7.84 4.23 -13.26
N CYS A 52 -7.85 3.35 -12.26
CA CYS A 52 -8.58 2.08 -12.31
C CYS A 52 -10.09 2.28 -12.35
N ARG A 53 -10.79 1.43 -13.10
CA ARG A 53 -12.23 1.50 -13.31
C ARG A 53 -12.78 0.16 -13.83
N THR A 54 -14.08 0.02 -13.97
CA THR A 54 -14.73 -1.23 -14.42
C THR A 54 -14.41 -1.55 -15.89
N ASP A 55 -14.32 -0.51 -16.71
CA ASP A 55 -14.25 -0.56 -18.19
C ASP A 55 -12.83 -0.29 -18.73
N VAL A 56 -11.79 -0.76 -18.04
CA VAL A 56 -10.42 -0.66 -18.54
C VAL A 56 -10.22 -1.56 -19.77
N SER A 57 -9.41 -1.09 -20.72
CA SER A 57 -9.07 -1.84 -21.93
C SER A 57 -8.01 -2.92 -21.69
N GLU A 58 -7.17 -2.72 -20.68
CA GLU A 58 -6.13 -3.66 -20.30
C GLU A 58 -6.75 -4.94 -19.72
N ARG A 59 -6.32 -6.08 -20.25
CA ARG A 59 -6.70 -7.39 -19.72
C ARG A 59 -5.96 -7.67 -18.42
N ASP A 60 -6.60 -8.43 -17.53
CA ASP A 60 -5.91 -8.96 -16.36
C ASP A 60 -4.71 -9.80 -16.81
N MET A 61 -3.60 -9.70 -16.08
CA MET A 61 -2.48 -10.62 -16.31
C MET A 61 -2.95 -12.05 -16.04
N PRO A 62 -2.75 -13.00 -16.96
CA PRO A 62 -3.00 -14.41 -16.70
C PRO A 62 -2.21 -14.90 -15.50
N LEU A 63 -2.84 -15.65 -14.60
CA LEU A 63 -2.16 -16.23 -13.45
C LEU A 63 -0.94 -17.05 -13.85
N ALA A 64 -1.06 -17.82 -14.93
CA ALA A 64 0.03 -18.66 -15.45
C ALA A 64 1.29 -17.85 -15.79
N ASP A 65 1.16 -16.63 -16.32
CA ASP A 65 2.30 -15.77 -16.67
C ASP A 65 3.03 -15.30 -15.42
N PHE A 66 2.29 -14.89 -14.38
CA PHE A 66 2.87 -14.51 -13.10
C PHE A 66 3.57 -15.70 -12.41
N LEU A 67 2.91 -16.87 -12.38
CA LEU A 67 3.49 -18.08 -11.80
C LEU A 67 4.73 -18.57 -12.55
N LYS A 68 4.77 -18.41 -13.88
CA LYS A 68 5.96 -18.71 -14.66
C LYS A 68 7.14 -17.85 -14.21
N VAL A 69 6.95 -16.55 -14.02
CA VAL A 69 8.02 -15.66 -13.52
C VAL A 69 8.48 -16.07 -12.12
N LEU A 70 7.54 -16.44 -11.24
CA LEU A 70 7.92 -16.97 -9.93
C LEU A 70 8.78 -18.22 -10.06
N ASP A 71 8.35 -19.21 -10.86
CA ASP A 71 8.99 -20.51 -10.96
C ASP A 71 10.36 -20.46 -11.66
N THR A 72 10.49 -19.65 -12.72
CA THR A 72 11.69 -19.65 -13.56
C THR A 72 12.69 -18.55 -13.23
N GLU A 73 12.24 -17.44 -12.62
CA GLU A 73 13.07 -16.25 -12.47
C GLU A 73 13.32 -15.90 -10.97
N ILE A 74 12.31 -16.02 -10.13
CA ILE A 74 12.39 -15.52 -8.76
C ILE A 74 12.75 -16.63 -7.78
N THR A 75 11.99 -17.73 -7.74
CA THR A 75 12.21 -18.85 -6.80
C THR A 75 13.62 -19.45 -6.87
N PRO A 76 14.28 -19.57 -8.04
CA PRO A 76 15.66 -20.06 -8.09
C PRO A 76 16.69 -19.16 -7.40
N ASN A 77 16.35 -17.89 -7.15
CA ASN A 77 17.29 -16.86 -6.72
C ASN A 77 16.97 -16.30 -5.32
N VAL A 78 15.85 -16.67 -4.71
CA VAL A 78 15.44 -16.19 -3.39
C VAL A 78 14.95 -17.37 -2.53
N ASN A 79 14.98 -17.19 -1.20
CA ASN A 79 14.17 -18.04 -0.32
C ASN A 79 12.72 -17.49 -0.33
N PRO A 80 11.72 -18.25 -0.80
CA PRO A 80 10.33 -17.77 -0.86
C PRO A 80 9.78 -17.29 0.48
N ALA A 81 10.18 -17.88 1.60
CA ALA A 81 9.75 -17.45 2.93
C ALA A 81 10.22 -16.04 3.32
N ASP A 82 11.23 -15.50 2.63
CA ASP A 82 11.77 -14.15 2.86
C ASP A 82 11.08 -13.08 2.00
N VAL A 83 10.17 -13.46 1.11
CA VAL A 83 9.51 -12.55 0.16
C VAL A 83 8.01 -12.54 0.41
N LEU A 84 7.47 -11.36 0.68
CA LEU A 84 6.03 -11.12 0.77
C LEU A 84 5.50 -10.71 -0.61
N ILE A 85 4.52 -11.45 -1.13
CA ILE A 85 3.83 -11.09 -2.36
C ILE A 85 2.57 -10.30 -2.02
N ILE A 86 2.43 -9.08 -2.54
CA ILE A 86 1.25 -8.24 -2.34
C ILE A 86 0.43 -8.18 -3.62
N PHE A 87 -0.78 -8.72 -3.56
CA PHE A 87 -1.74 -8.59 -4.64
C PHE A 87 -2.37 -7.20 -4.59
N SER A 88 -2.27 -6.48 -5.68
CA SER A 88 -2.76 -5.11 -5.80
C SER A 88 -3.26 -4.82 -7.22
N GLY A 89 -3.57 -3.56 -7.51
CA GLY A 89 -4.02 -3.12 -8.83
C GLY A 89 -5.19 -2.16 -8.74
N GLY A 90 -6.30 -2.47 -9.42
CA GLY A 90 -7.58 -1.80 -9.20
C GLY A 90 -8.22 -2.29 -7.90
N GLU A 91 -9.00 -3.36 -8.00
CA GLU A 91 -9.53 -4.09 -6.84
C GLU A 91 -9.30 -5.59 -7.06
N VAL A 92 -8.52 -6.20 -6.20
CA VAL A 92 -8.15 -7.62 -6.34
C VAL A 92 -9.35 -8.55 -6.24
N LEU A 93 -10.36 -8.19 -5.45
CA LEU A 93 -11.59 -9.00 -5.25
C LEU A 93 -12.46 -9.11 -6.52
N VAL A 94 -12.19 -8.35 -7.58
CA VAL A 94 -12.89 -8.52 -8.86
C VAL A 94 -12.34 -9.70 -9.69
N ARG A 95 -11.15 -10.22 -9.34
CA ARG A 95 -10.61 -11.43 -9.95
C ARG A 95 -11.40 -12.66 -9.50
N LYS A 96 -11.71 -13.54 -10.45
CA LYS A 96 -12.43 -14.80 -10.18
C LYS A 96 -11.50 -15.91 -9.72
N ASP A 97 -10.21 -15.81 -10.06
CA ASP A 97 -9.16 -16.79 -9.76
C ASP A 97 -8.27 -16.36 -8.58
N LEU A 98 -8.73 -15.41 -7.73
CA LEU A 98 -7.93 -14.84 -6.65
C LEU A 98 -7.54 -15.90 -5.61
N GLU A 99 -8.47 -16.75 -5.21
CA GLU A 99 -8.23 -17.84 -4.26
C GLU A 99 -7.29 -18.92 -4.85
N GLU A 100 -7.39 -19.20 -6.14
CA GLU A 100 -6.45 -20.06 -6.85
C GLU A 100 -5.04 -19.46 -6.84
N ALA A 101 -4.93 -18.19 -7.19
CA ALA A 101 -3.67 -17.46 -7.18
C ALA A 101 -3.02 -17.49 -5.78
N GLY A 102 -3.81 -17.28 -4.73
CA GLY A 102 -3.35 -17.35 -3.35
C GLY A 102 -2.80 -18.75 -2.99
N ARG A 103 -3.53 -19.81 -3.31
CA ARG A 103 -3.08 -21.20 -3.08
C ARG A 103 -1.79 -21.51 -3.84
N GLU A 104 -1.69 -21.10 -5.10
CA GLU A 104 -0.52 -21.37 -5.92
C GLU A 104 0.74 -20.64 -5.43
N VAL A 105 0.59 -19.40 -4.95
CA VAL A 105 1.66 -18.63 -4.31
C VAL A 105 2.08 -19.28 -2.99
N THR A 106 1.11 -19.67 -2.15
CA THR A 106 1.36 -20.36 -0.87
C THR A 106 2.06 -21.73 -1.07
N ARG A 107 1.64 -22.50 -2.06
CA ARG A 107 2.25 -23.80 -2.40
C ARG A 107 3.73 -23.66 -2.78
N ARG A 108 4.14 -22.52 -3.31
CA ARG A 108 5.54 -22.18 -3.64
C ARG A 108 6.34 -21.68 -2.43
N GLY A 109 5.74 -21.63 -1.24
CA GLY A 109 6.39 -21.20 0.01
C GLY A 109 6.37 -19.69 0.25
N TYR A 110 5.71 -18.90 -0.58
CA TYR A 110 5.56 -17.46 -0.36
C TYR A 110 4.43 -17.14 0.61
N MET A 111 4.64 -16.12 1.43
CA MET A 111 3.54 -15.42 2.10
C MET A 111 2.91 -14.43 1.14
N TRP A 112 1.60 -14.22 1.27
CA TRP A 112 0.93 -13.20 0.47
C TRP A 112 -0.07 -12.36 1.26
N GLY A 113 -0.29 -11.16 0.77
CA GLY A 113 -1.26 -10.21 1.28
C GLY A 113 -1.97 -9.49 0.15
N MET A 114 -2.96 -8.68 0.49
CA MET A 114 -3.72 -7.88 -0.48
C MET A 114 -4.01 -6.46 0.00
N VAL A 115 -4.22 -5.57 -0.97
CA VAL A 115 -4.80 -4.24 -0.75
C VAL A 115 -6.20 -4.23 -1.34
N THR A 116 -7.21 -3.81 -0.58
CA THR A 116 -8.60 -3.80 -1.00
C THR A 116 -9.34 -2.53 -0.58
N ASN A 117 -10.37 -2.17 -1.34
CA ASN A 117 -11.33 -1.13 -0.94
C ASN A 117 -12.44 -1.68 -0.02
N GLY A 118 -12.50 -2.99 0.18
CA GLY A 118 -13.45 -3.65 1.07
C GLY A 118 -14.88 -3.76 0.56
N LEU A 119 -15.26 -3.13 -0.56
CA LEU A 119 -16.65 -3.06 -1.05
C LEU A 119 -17.27 -4.44 -1.27
N SER A 120 -16.50 -5.39 -1.80
CA SER A 120 -16.97 -6.74 -2.14
C SER A 120 -16.47 -7.85 -1.20
N LEU A 121 -15.84 -7.48 -0.07
CA LEU A 121 -15.37 -8.47 0.89
C LEU A 121 -16.51 -8.93 1.79
N THR A 122 -16.95 -10.18 1.63
CA THR A 122 -17.86 -10.85 2.56
C THR A 122 -17.09 -11.70 3.56
N ARG A 123 -17.74 -12.13 4.65
CA ARG A 123 -17.16 -13.04 5.62
C ARG A 123 -16.72 -14.37 4.97
N GLU A 124 -17.59 -14.96 4.16
CA GLU A 124 -17.35 -16.22 3.46
C GLU A 124 -16.16 -16.10 2.51
N ARG A 125 -16.08 -14.98 1.76
CA ARG A 125 -14.96 -14.74 0.86
C ARG A 125 -13.64 -14.55 1.61
N LEU A 126 -13.67 -13.85 2.74
CA LEU A 126 -12.49 -13.69 3.60
C LEU A 126 -11.97 -15.05 4.09
N HIS A 127 -12.84 -15.92 4.60
CA HIS A 127 -12.45 -17.27 5.02
C HIS A 127 -11.84 -18.06 3.87
N SER A 128 -12.44 -18.03 2.69
CA SER A 128 -11.90 -18.70 1.49
C SER A 128 -10.50 -18.19 1.11
N LEU A 129 -10.24 -16.87 1.27
CA LEU A 129 -8.91 -16.28 1.02
C LEU A 129 -7.90 -16.67 2.11
N VAL A 130 -8.33 -16.74 3.38
CA VAL A 130 -7.48 -17.21 4.49
C VAL A 130 -7.10 -18.68 4.29
N ASP A 131 -8.04 -19.53 3.89
CA ASP A 131 -7.79 -20.92 3.52
C ASP A 131 -6.85 -21.04 2.31
N ALA A 132 -6.88 -20.06 1.41
CA ALA A 132 -5.94 -19.94 0.30
C ALA A 132 -4.55 -19.38 0.70
N GLY A 133 -4.33 -19.10 2.00
CA GLY A 133 -3.05 -18.69 2.55
C GLY A 133 -2.88 -17.17 2.73
N LEU A 134 -3.96 -16.37 2.69
CA LEU A 134 -3.89 -14.93 2.97
C LEU A 134 -3.35 -14.67 4.38
N ARG A 135 -2.34 -13.78 4.50
CA ARG A 135 -1.68 -13.44 5.78
C ARG A 135 -1.73 -11.96 6.12
N SER A 136 -1.98 -11.07 5.15
CA SER A 136 -2.13 -9.65 5.45
C SER A 136 -3.13 -8.95 4.54
N VAL A 137 -3.85 -7.97 5.10
CA VAL A 137 -4.85 -7.17 4.39
C VAL A 137 -4.69 -5.70 4.74
N SER A 138 -4.53 -4.85 3.72
CA SER A 138 -4.65 -3.40 3.87
C SER A 138 -6.00 -2.95 3.34
N VAL A 139 -6.81 -2.29 4.17
CA VAL A 139 -8.15 -1.82 3.80
C VAL A 139 -8.17 -0.30 3.70
N SER A 140 -8.65 0.20 2.57
CA SER A 140 -8.83 1.64 2.37
C SER A 140 -10.05 2.16 3.12
N PHE A 141 -9.87 3.17 4.02
CA PHE A 141 -10.93 3.76 4.81
C PHE A 141 -10.62 5.25 5.08
N ASP A 142 -11.15 6.15 4.24
CA ASP A 142 -10.63 7.51 4.08
C ASP A 142 -11.30 8.57 4.97
N GLY A 143 -12.22 8.18 5.84
CA GLY A 143 -12.95 9.10 6.71
C GLY A 143 -14.39 8.66 6.90
N PHE A 144 -15.21 9.52 7.48
CA PHE A 144 -16.63 9.28 7.69
C PHE A 144 -17.41 9.11 6.38
N ALA A 145 -18.64 8.60 6.46
CA ALA A 145 -19.46 8.20 5.33
C ALA A 145 -19.59 9.27 4.24
N ASP A 146 -19.75 10.53 4.64
CA ASP A 146 -19.85 11.68 3.74
C ASP A 146 -18.57 11.86 2.90
N VAL A 147 -17.40 11.85 3.52
CA VAL A 147 -16.11 12.03 2.83
C VAL A 147 -15.72 10.75 2.09
N HIS A 148 -15.82 9.60 2.75
CA HIS A 148 -15.41 8.32 2.16
C HIS A 148 -16.24 8.00 0.90
N ASN A 149 -17.56 8.12 0.98
CA ASN A 149 -18.45 7.84 -0.16
C ASN A 149 -18.25 8.83 -1.31
N ASP A 150 -18.01 10.12 -1.02
CA ASP A 150 -17.70 11.11 -2.05
C ASP A 150 -16.38 10.79 -2.75
N ILE A 151 -15.30 10.56 -2.01
CA ILE A 151 -13.99 10.30 -2.62
C ILE A 151 -13.96 8.97 -3.37
N ARG A 152 -14.71 7.95 -2.90
CA ARG A 152 -14.83 6.62 -3.51
C ARG A 152 -15.88 6.57 -4.63
N GLN A 153 -16.75 7.58 -4.73
CA GLN A 153 -17.83 7.69 -5.72
C GLN A 153 -18.80 6.50 -5.63
N HIS A 154 -19.17 6.11 -4.38
CA HIS A 154 -20.11 5.01 -4.14
C HIS A 154 -20.78 5.15 -2.77
N THR A 155 -22.12 5.17 -2.75
CA THR A 155 -22.93 5.50 -1.57
C THR A 155 -22.83 4.49 -0.42
N GLU A 156 -22.49 3.24 -0.69
CA GLU A 156 -22.35 2.19 0.30
C GLU A 156 -20.87 1.89 0.68
N SER A 157 -19.90 2.61 0.09
CA SER A 157 -18.48 2.27 0.23
C SER A 157 -18.02 2.28 1.70
N PHE A 158 -18.48 3.27 2.48
CA PHE A 158 -18.15 3.38 3.90
C PHE A 158 -18.65 2.16 4.68
N GLU A 159 -19.94 1.85 4.59
CA GLU A 159 -20.55 0.75 5.35
C GLU A 159 -19.99 -0.62 4.93
N ARG A 160 -19.68 -0.81 3.67
CA ARG A 160 -19.06 -2.04 3.17
C ARG A 160 -17.63 -2.20 3.69
N ALA A 161 -16.81 -1.15 3.61
CA ALA A 161 -15.45 -1.17 4.14
C ALA A 161 -15.43 -1.38 5.66
N ARG A 162 -16.32 -0.72 6.42
CA ARG A 162 -16.49 -0.92 7.87
C ARG A 162 -16.82 -2.38 8.21
N LYS A 163 -17.78 -2.99 7.51
CA LYS A 163 -18.12 -4.41 7.69
C LYS A 163 -16.94 -5.33 7.35
N ALA A 164 -16.23 -5.06 6.26
CA ALA A 164 -15.05 -5.81 5.85
C ALA A 164 -13.95 -5.77 6.93
N ILE A 165 -13.68 -4.60 7.51
CA ILE A 165 -12.75 -4.44 8.64
C ILE A 165 -13.21 -5.26 9.85
N GLY A 166 -14.52 -5.24 10.15
CA GLY A 166 -15.09 -6.07 11.21
C GLY A 166 -14.82 -7.57 11.01
N TYR A 167 -15.03 -8.09 9.81
CA TYR A 167 -14.75 -9.50 9.49
C TYR A 167 -13.24 -9.83 9.61
N ILE A 168 -12.37 -8.94 9.12
CA ILE A 168 -10.92 -9.13 9.19
C ILE A 168 -10.43 -9.24 10.64
N ARG A 169 -10.97 -8.40 11.53
CA ARG A 169 -10.59 -8.38 12.95
C ARG A 169 -10.98 -9.66 13.71
N GLU A 170 -11.97 -10.39 13.24
CA GLU A 170 -12.39 -11.67 13.83
C GLU A 170 -11.47 -12.84 13.48
N VAL A 171 -10.60 -12.67 12.47
CA VAL A 171 -9.68 -13.72 12.02
C VAL A 171 -8.37 -13.65 12.81
N GLU A 172 -8.15 -14.62 13.67
CA GLU A 172 -6.93 -14.72 14.46
C GLU A 172 -5.69 -14.93 13.57
N GLY A 173 -4.61 -14.20 13.85
CA GLY A 173 -3.34 -14.30 13.12
C GLY A 173 -3.31 -13.62 11.75
N LEU A 174 -4.41 -12.99 11.30
CA LEU A 174 -4.42 -12.20 10.08
C LEU A 174 -3.91 -10.78 10.37
N ALA A 175 -2.75 -10.44 9.85
CA ALA A 175 -2.23 -9.08 9.96
C ALA A 175 -3.08 -8.11 9.12
N TYR A 176 -3.41 -6.94 9.67
CA TYR A 176 -4.14 -5.93 8.90
C TYR A 176 -3.76 -4.52 9.31
N ASP A 177 -3.98 -3.59 8.40
CA ASP A 177 -3.99 -2.16 8.68
C ASP A 177 -5.11 -1.45 7.91
N VAL A 178 -5.52 -0.31 8.44
CA VAL A 178 -6.44 0.61 7.79
C VAL A 178 -5.65 1.75 7.17
N ILE A 179 -5.94 2.06 5.91
CA ILE A 179 -5.28 3.13 5.16
C ILE A 179 -6.27 4.28 4.96
N THR A 180 -5.87 5.48 5.40
CA THR A 180 -6.59 6.72 5.13
C THR A 180 -5.78 7.63 4.21
N CYS A 181 -6.34 7.93 3.05
CA CYS A 181 -5.81 8.97 2.17
C CYS A 181 -6.43 10.32 2.58
N VAL A 182 -5.66 11.12 3.30
CA VAL A 182 -6.16 12.37 3.89
C VAL A 182 -6.30 13.46 2.83
N THR A 183 -7.48 14.06 2.79
CA THR A 183 -7.82 15.22 1.95
C THR A 183 -8.16 16.44 2.79
N PRO A 184 -8.24 17.64 2.23
CA PRO A 184 -8.66 18.84 2.95
C PRO A 184 -9.99 18.68 3.71
N ALA A 185 -10.92 17.89 3.19
CA ALA A 185 -12.22 17.61 3.83
C ALA A 185 -12.11 16.86 5.18
N MET A 186 -10.97 16.20 5.43
CA MET A 186 -10.75 15.43 6.66
C MET A 186 -9.87 16.14 7.69
N ILE A 187 -9.18 17.22 7.33
CA ILE A 187 -8.16 17.83 8.20
C ILE A 187 -8.73 18.24 9.56
N ASP A 188 -9.87 18.91 9.59
CA ASP A 188 -10.48 19.39 10.84
C ASP A 188 -11.19 18.27 11.62
N ARG A 189 -11.32 17.08 11.04
CA ARG A 189 -12.02 15.91 11.61
C ARG A 189 -11.08 14.78 12.00
N LEU A 190 -9.76 14.96 11.93
CA LEU A 190 -8.78 13.91 12.21
C LEU A 190 -8.83 13.39 13.65
N GLU A 191 -9.07 14.27 14.64
CA GLU A 191 -9.21 13.82 16.05
C GLU A 191 -10.47 12.98 16.23
N GLU A 192 -11.60 13.41 15.67
CA GLU A 192 -12.86 12.65 15.70
C GLU A 192 -12.71 11.31 14.97
N TRP A 193 -12.03 11.30 13.83
CA TRP A 193 -11.75 10.10 13.06
C TRP A 193 -10.84 9.12 13.81
N LYS A 194 -9.81 9.61 14.49
CA LYS A 194 -8.97 8.80 15.38
C LYS A 194 -9.79 8.11 16.45
N GLU A 195 -10.64 8.86 17.17
CA GLU A 195 -11.48 8.29 18.24
C GLU A 195 -12.46 7.25 17.68
N TYR A 196 -13.01 7.51 16.49
CA TYR A 196 -13.87 6.55 15.80
C TYR A 196 -13.11 5.24 15.48
N LEU A 197 -11.91 5.33 14.88
CA LEU A 197 -11.09 4.14 14.57
C LEU A 197 -10.75 3.33 15.83
N ILE A 198 -10.43 4.01 16.93
CA ILE A 198 -10.16 3.37 18.21
C ILE A 198 -11.42 2.70 18.76
N SER A 199 -12.59 3.34 18.69
CA SER A 199 -13.86 2.77 19.14
C SER A 199 -14.29 1.55 18.31
N GLU A 200 -13.98 1.52 17.02
CA GLU A 200 -14.13 0.35 16.14
C GLU A 200 -13.06 -0.73 16.42
N GLY A 201 -12.14 -0.52 17.39
CA GLY A 201 -11.08 -1.46 17.79
C GLY A 201 -9.97 -1.63 16.74
N ILE A 202 -9.75 -0.63 15.89
CA ILE A 202 -8.67 -0.63 14.92
C ILE A 202 -7.36 -0.28 15.62
N SER A 203 -6.36 -1.13 15.50
CA SER A 203 -5.06 -1.00 16.18
C SER A 203 -3.95 -0.47 15.28
N HIS A 204 -4.06 -0.62 13.96
CA HIS A 204 -3.05 -0.21 13.00
C HIS A 204 -3.66 0.73 11.95
N TRP A 205 -3.12 1.93 11.89
CA TRP A 205 -3.59 2.99 11.00
C TRP A 205 -2.43 3.60 10.22
N ARG A 206 -2.54 3.64 8.91
CA ARG A 206 -1.54 4.25 8.03
C ARG A 206 -2.15 5.41 7.25
N ILE A 207 -1.50 6.55 7.27
CA ILE A 207 -1.94 7.75 6.57
C ILE A 207 -1.10 8.00 5.32
N PHE A 208 -1.79 8.35 4.25
CA PHE A 208 -1.22 8.90 3.02
C PHE A 208 -1.79 10.30 2.77
N SER A 209 -1.04 11.17 2.11
CA SER A 209 -1.62 12.29 1.37
C SER A 209 -1.97 11.86 -0.07
N VAL A 210 -2.78 12.66 -0.76
CA VAL A 210 -3.13 12.33 -2.15
C VAL A 210 -1.92 12.55 -3.04
N PHE A 211 -1.50 11.53 -3.76
CA PHE A 211 -0.46 11.66 -4.77
C PHE A 211 -1.07 12.16 -6.09
N PRO A 212 -0.59 13.27 -6.67
CA PRO A 212 -1.20 13.91 -7.85
C PRO A 212 -0.89 13.16 -9.16
N ALA A 213 -1.36 11.91 -9.25
CA ALA A 213 -1.26 11.04 -10.42
C ALA A 213 -2.63 10.50 -10.83
N GLY A 214 -2.76 9.98 -12.04
CA GLY A 214 -4.00 9.43 -12.56
C GLY A 214 -5.15 10.44 -12.49
N ARG A 215 -6.29 10.03 -11.90
CA ARG A 215 -7.45 10.93 -11.70
C ARG A 215 -7.17 12.05 -10.72
N ALA A 216 -6.39 11.80 -9.66
CA ALA A 216 -6.06 12.82 -8.68
C ALA A 216 -5.36 14.05 -9.28
N LYS A 217 -4.59 13.87 -10.36
CA LYS A 217 -3.93 14.99 -11.07
C LYS A 217 -4.92 16.03 -11.60
N ARG A 218 -6.19 15.65 -11.79
CA ARG A 218 -7.23 16.51 -12.36
C ARG A 218 -8.07 17.25 -11.32
N ASP A 219 -7.84 16.98 -10.03
CA ASP A 219 -8.60 17.59 -8.93
C ASP A 219 -7.68 18.09 -7.82
N GLU A 220 -7.18 19.32 -7.99
CA GLU A 220 -6.28 19.96 -7.03
C GLU A 220 -6.90 20.15 -5.64
N ARG A 221 -8.25 20.13 -5.54
CA ARG A 221 -8.97 20.25 -4.26
C ARG A 221 -8.71 19.06 -3.33
N LEU A 222 -8.15 17.98 -3.84
CA LEU A 222 -7.74 16.82 -3.05
C LEU A 222 -6.38 17.00 -2.35
N ASN A 223 -5.60 17.99 -2.79
CA ASN A 223 -4.26 18.23 -2.26
C ASN A 223 -4.31 19.10 -1.00
N LEU A 224 -3.52 18.72 -0.01
CA LEU A 224 -3.36 19.50 1.20
C LEU A 224 -2.55 20.78 0.92
N SER A 225 -2.95 21.92 1.52
CA SER A 225 -2.10 23.09 1.56
C SER A 225 -0.86 22.81 2.43
N PRO A 226 0.22 23.62 2.31
CA PRO A 226 1.38 23.49 3.19
C PRO A 226 1.05 23.60 4.68
N GLU A 227 0.03 24.40 5.05
CA GLU A 227 -0.46 24.58 6.42
C GLU A 227 -1.18 23.30 6.88
N GLN A 228 -2.07 22.77 6.05
CA GLN A 228 -2.80 21.53 6.33
C GLN A 228 -1.85 20.33 6.42
N PHE A 229 -0.86 20.24 5.55
CA PHE A 229 0.17 19.19 5.62
C PHE A 229 0.97 19.28 6.92
N ARG A 230 1.33 20.48 7.36
CA ARG A 230 2.03 20.69 8.64
C ARG A 230 1.14 20.29 9.82
N TYR A 231 -0.12 20.66 9.80
CA TYR A 231 -1.10 20.24 10.81
C TYR A 231 -1.20 18.72 10.87
N LEU A 232 -1.30 18.05 9.72
CA LEU A 232 -1.29 16.57 9.63
C LEU A 232 -0.05 15.96 10.28
N MET A 233 1.15 16.49 10.02
CA MET A 233 2.38 15.98 10.64
C MET A 233 2.38 16.14 12.15
N GLU A 234 1.91 17.29 12.67
CA GLU A 234 1.78 17.50 14.12
C GLU A 234 0.72 16.60 14.74
N PHE A 235 -0.40 16.39 14.07
CA PHE A 235 -1.44 15.44 14.48
C PHE A 235 -0.87 14.01 14.60
N ILE A 236 -0.19 13.51 13.57
CA ILE A 236 0.43 12.17 13.58
C ILE A 236 1.42 12.06 14.73
N ARG A 237 2.30 13.04 14.91
CA ARG A 237 3.28 13.08 15.99
C ARG A 237 2.62 13.01 17.38
N LYS A 238 1.55 13.77 17.58
CA LYS A 238 0.77 13.78 18.85
C LYS A 238 0.13 12.41 19.10
N THR A 239 -0.59 11.89 18.12
CA THR A 239 -1.28 10.59 18.18
C THR A 239 -0.31 9.43 18.49
N ARG A 240 0.87 9.43 17.84
CA ARG A 240 1.90 8.43 18.13
C ARG A 240 2.41 8.50 19.57
N LYS A 241 2.54 9.71 20.14
CA LYS A 241 2.92 9.88 21.57
C LYS A 241 1.84 9.42 22.53
N GLU A 242 0.57 9.54 22.15
CA GLU A 242 -0.57 9.04 22.95
C GLU A 242 -0.56 7.52 23.05
N GLY A 243 -0.07 6.81 22.03
CA GLY A 243 0.12 5.35 22.02
C GLY A 243 -1.18 4.52 22.01
N ARG A 244 -2.34 5.13 21.72
CA ARG A 244 -3.65 4.46 21.75
C ARG A 244 -3.95 3.70 20.45
N ILE A 245 -3.32 4.07 19.37
CA ILE A 245 -3.40 3.44 18.04
C ILE A 245 -2.01 3.50 17.39
N ASN A 246 -1.61 2.43 16.73
CA ASN A 246 -0.34 2.41 16.00
C ASN A 246 -0.50 3.15 14.68
N LEU A 247 -0.14 4.44 14.68
CA LEU A 247 -0.26 5.33 13.54
C LEU A 247 1.10 5.53 12.86
N SER A 248 1.14 5.43 11.54
CA SER A 248 2.32 5.81 10.75
C SER A 248 1.96 6.60 9.50
N TYR A 249 2.82 7.55 9.14
CA TYR A 249 2.79 8.19 7.83
C TYR A 249 3.51 7.31 6.79
N ALA A 250 2.91 7.18 5.64
CA ALA A 250 3.41 6.30 4.59
C ALA A 250 4.67 6.82 3.87
N CYS A 251 5.08 6.13 2.83
CA CYS A 251 6.33 6.38 2.10
C CYS A 251 6.23 7.54 1.09
N GLU A 252 6.08 8.77 1.56
CA GLU A 252 5.93 9.97 0.70
C GLU A 252 7.07 10.98 0.85
N GLY A 253 8.31 10.50 0.91
CA GLY A 253 9.48 11.35 0.94
C GLY A 253 10.05 11.61 2.34
N PHE A 254 11.20 12.27 2.36
CA PHE A 254 11.91 12.65 3.59
C PHE A 254 11.32 13.93 4.19
N LEU A 255 10.91 13.85 5.46
CA LEU A 255 10.16 14.89 6.16
C LEU A 255 10.99 15.70 7.15
N GLY A 256 12.31 15.69 7.00
CA GLY A 256 13.21 16.52 7.80
C GLY A 256 13.06 16.32 9.30
N GLY A 257 12.68 17.35 10.04
CA GLY A 257 12.53 17.30 11.49
C GLY A 257 11.44 16.34 12.00
N TYR A 258 10.50 15.92 11.17
CA TYR A 258 9.45 14.96 11.55
C TYR A 258 9.88 13.50 11.47
N GLU A 259 10.98 13.18 10.78
CA GLU A 259 11.47 11.81 10.69
C GLU A 259 11.61 11.15 12.08
N THR A 260 11.28 9.86 12.18
CA THR A 260 11.18 9.09 13.44
C THR A 260 10.09 9.55 14.42
N GLU A 261 9.35 10.62 14.12
CA GLU A 261 8.23 11.10 14.93
C GLU A 261 6.88 10.74 14.31
N VAL A 262 6.82 10.67 12.97
CA VAL A 262 5.60 10.33 12.20
C VAL A 262 5.64 8.92 11.60
N ARG A 263 6.79 8.24 11.69
CA ARG A 263 7.03 6.84 11.33
C ARG A 263 8.15 6.27 12.20
N ASP A 264 8.36 4.96 12.20
CA ASP A 264 9.28 4.28 13.14
C ASP A 264 10.76 4.43 12.74
N HIS A 265 11.05 4.76 11.50
CA HIS A 265 12.41 4.88 10.96
C HIS A 265 12.55 6.15 10.13
N PHE A 266 13.79 6.50 9.80
CA PHE A 266 14.04 7.50 8.76
C PHE A 266 13.52 7.00 7.42
N TYR A 267 13.01 7.93 6.62
CA TYR A 267 12.56 7.61 5.28
C TYR A 267 13.68 7.04 4.42
N MET A 268 13.35 5.99 3.73
CA MET A 268 14.12 5.44 2.62
C MET A 268 13.14 4.88 1.58
N CYS A 269 13.42 5.11 0.31
CA CYS A 269 12.66 4.51 -0.76
C CYS A 269 13.21 3.09 -1.01
N ASN A 270 12.38 2.09 -0.81
CA ASN A 270 12.74 0.70 -1.04
C ASN A 270 12.46 0.22 -2.48
N ALA A 271 11.88 1.09 -3.32
CA ALA A 271 11.61 0.79 -4.72
C ALA A 271 12.93 0.50 -5.47
N GLY A 272 13.02 -0.66 -6.10
CA GLY A 272 14.25 -1.12 -6.75
C GLY A 272 15.39 -1.48 -5.80
N VAL A 273 15.17 -1.54 -4.47
CA VAL A 273 16.19 -1.93 -3.47
C VAL A 273 15.78 -3.23 -2.76
N THR A 274 14.57 -3.27 -2.21
CA THR A 274 14.00 -4.46 -1.58
C THR A 274 12.57 -4.73 -2.05
N VAL A 275 12.02 -3.84 -2.86
CA VAL A 275 10.65 -3.87 -3.39
C VAL A 275 10.69 -3.82 -4.91
N ALA A 276 10.01 -4.78 -5.54
CA ALA A 276 9.74 -4.79 -6.97
C ALA A 276 8.24 -4.88 -7.23
N SER A 277 7.84 -4.62 -8.46
CA SER A 277 6.48 -4.84 -8.92
C SER A 277 6.43 -5.36 -10.35
N ILE A 278 5.46 -6.26 -10.59
CA ILE A 278 5.05 -6.69 -11.92
C ILE A 278 3.67 -6.09 -12.17
N ARG A 279 3.57 -5.25 -13.19
CA ARG A 279 2.32 -4.59 -13.56
C ARG A 279 1.47 -5.49 -14.45
N VAL A 280 0.20 -5.15 -14.58
CA VAL A 280 -0.79 -5.91 -15.34
C VAL A 280 -0.39 -6.18 -16.80
N ASN A 281 0.35 -5.25 -17.41
CA ASN A 281 0.88 -5.35 -18.78
C ASN A 281 2.26 -6.04 -18.87
N GLY A 282 2.74 -6.60 -17.75
CA GLY A 282 4.04 -7.25 -17.65
C GLY A 282 5.22 -6.32 -17.34
N ASP A 283 5.03 -5.02 -17.22
CA ASP A 283 6.12 -4.10 -16.90
C ASP A 283 6.71 -4.39 -15.52
N ILE A 284 8.03 -4.41 -15.44
CA ILE A 284 8.82 -4.54 -14.22
C ILE A 284 9.15 -3.14 -13.72
N SER A 285 8.80 -2.83 -12.47
CA SER A 285 9.15 -1.56 -11.85
C SER A 285 9.43 -1.71 -10.34
N GLY A 286 10.03 -0.68 -9.73
CA GLY A 286 10.33 -0.69 -8.28
C GLY A 286 9.11 -0.42 -7.40
N CYS A 287 8.01 0.12 -7.94
CA CYS A 287 6.85 0.54 -7.12
C CYS A 287 5.56 0.53 -7.94
N THR A 288 4.46 0.06 -7.31
CA THR A 288 3.11 0.13 -7.89
C THR A 288 2.41 1.46 -7.63
N SER A 289 2.83 2.20 -6.61
CA SER A 289 2.15 3.44 -6.18
C SER A 289 2.32 4.59 -7.17
N VAL A 290 3.41 4.60 -7.95
CA VAL A 290 3.71 5.65 -8.91
C VAL A 290 3.63 5.09 -10.33
N ARG A 291 2.58 5.48 -11.06
CA ARG A 291 2.47 5.21 -12.48
C ARG A 291 3.13 6.33 -13.28
N GLY A 292 4.10 5.96 -14.08
CA GLY A 292 4.85 6.84 -14.96
C GLY A 292 5.78 6.01 -15.84
N ASN A 293 6.65 6.64 -16.55
CA ASN A 293 7.65 5.96 -17.40
C ASN A 293 8.84 5.47 -16.54
N TYR A 294 8.54 4.60 -15.56
CA TYR A 294 9.53 4.01 -14.65
C TYR A 294 9.69 2.49 -14.83
N ALA A 295 9.16 1.94 -15.93
CA ALA A 295 9.38 0.54 -16.26
C ALA A 295 10.86 0.32 -16.62
N GLN A 296 11.46 -0.68 -15.99
CA GLN A 296 12.87 -1.06 -16.20
C GLN A 296 12.99 -2.23 -17.17
N GLY A 297 11.90 -2.93 -17.42
CA GLY A 297 11.79 -4.06 -18.34
C GLY A 297 10.35 -4.55 -18.41
N ASN A 298 10.14 -5.70 -19.08
CA ASN A 298 8.83 -6.31 -19.20
C ASN A 298 8.98 -7.84 -19.25
N ILE A 299 8.23 -8.59 -18.40
CA ILE A 299 8.35 -10.04 -18.25
C ILE A 299 8.12 -10.85 -19.53
N TYR A 300 7.52 -10.25 -20.55
CA TYR A 300 7.30 -10.89 -21.85
C TYR A 300 8.47 -10.75 -22.82
N ARG A 301 9.51 -9.97 -22.46
CA ARG A 301 10.67 -9.68 -23.31
C ARG A 301 12.00 -9.78 -22.58
N ASP A 302 11.99 -9.44 -21.29
CA ASP A 302 13.20 -9.35 -20.46
C ASP A 302 13.12 -10.39 -19.34
N SER A 303 14.27 -10.88 -18.86
CA SER A 303 14.34 -11.63 -17.62
C SER A 303 14.05 -10.71 -16.44
N PHE A 304 13.10 -11.09 -15.57
CA PHE A 304 12.81 -10.35 -14.35
C PHE A 304 14.06 -10.24 -13.48
N TRP A 305 14.80 -11.34 -13.35
CA TRP A 305 15.97 -11.38 -12.47
C TRP A 305 17.12 -10.53 -12.99
N ASP A 306 17.35 -10.52 -14.29
CA ASP A 306 18.37 -9.64 -14.90
C ASP A 306 18.01 -8.16 -14.74
N VAL A 307 16.74 -7.79 -14.89
CA VAL A 307 16.25 -6.44 -14.63
C VAL A 307 16.44 -6.07 -13.16
N TRP A 308 16.09 -6.99 -12.24
CA TRP A 308 16.24 -6.77 -10.81
C TRP A 308 17.71 -6.54 -10.41
N GLN A 309 18.63 -7.30 -10.96
CA GLN A 309 20.05 -7.22 -10.58
C GLN A 309 20.82 -6.08 -11.25
N ASN A 310 20.43 -5.64 -12.44
CA ASN A 310 21.30 -4.83 -13.29
C ASN A 310 20.71 -3.47 -13.70
N ARG A 311 19.50 -3.09 -13.30
CA ARG A 311 18.86 -1.84 -13.75
C ARG A 311 18.31 -0.97 -12.64
#